data_b52dae51fb38d03de3dd630bd41acd87
#
_entry.id   b52dae51fb38d03de3dd630bd41acd87
#
_cell.length_a   1.000
_cell.length_b   1.000
_cell.length_c   1.000
_cell.angle_alpha   90.00
_cell.angle_beta   90.00
_cell.angle_gamma   90.00
#
_symmetry.space_group_name_H-M   'P 1'
#
loop_
_entity.id
_entity.type
_entity.pdbx_description
1 polymer ?
#
loop_
_entity_poly.entity_id
_entity_poly.type
_entity_poly.pdbx_seq_one_letter_code
_entity_poly.pdbx_strand_id
1 'polypeptide(L)'
;MSGPLEAFIEYITVTKALSRRTVEAYRHDLEQIEKAAARPLIELESADVLKLLGGIANKRTLNRKLSSLNAFFAFCHTRRFRAEAERFSLAKIPKNLPKFLSYDAIERGVALIGAEKWTDLRDRALIMFLYATGVRISEALAAERSDFEGEWLRVRHGKGEKERLVPVAPAARKLIDRYLDAVPYERSRLWLNYRGAPLSRISAYKITQKYLGVSPHVLRHSYATALILGGADLRVVQELLGHASLLTTQIYTHVQKQNLKETVRRHHPLR
;
A
#
# COMPACT_ATOMS: atom_id res chain seq x y z
N MET A 1 27.35 22.66 -12.24
CA MET A 1 27.40 21.63 -11.17
C MET A 1 26.03 21.57 -10.53
N SER A 2 25.41 20.42 -10.45
CA SER A 2 24.15 20.24 -9.73
C SER A 2 24.36 20.53 -8.24
N GLY A 3 23.41 21.25 -7.61
CA GLY A 3 23.51 21.59 -6.19
C GLY A 3 23.47 20.33 -5.30
N PRO A 4 23.87 20.44 -4.02
CA PRO A 4 23.92 19.30 -3.09
C PRO A 4 22.63 18.49 -3.00
N LEU A 5 21.46 19.15 -3.13
CA LEU A 5 20.15 18.47 -3.13
C LEU A 5 19.98 17.57 -4.36
N GLU A 6 20.32 18.06 -5.56
CA GLU A 6 20.20 17.26 -6.77
C GLU A 6 21.19 16.05 -6.75
N ALA A 7 22.41 16.27 -6.28
CA ALA A 7 23.39 15.19 -6.10
C ALA A 7 22.90 14.12 -5.10
N PHE A 8 22.21 14.55 -4.04
CA PHE A 8 21.58 13.63 -3.07
C PHE A 8 20.43 12.83 -3.71
N ILE A 9 19.55 13.50 -4.47
CA ILE A 9 18.44 12.82 -5.15
C ILE A 9 18.94 11.81 -6.15
N GLU A 10 19.97 12.13 -6.92
CA GLU A 10 20.64 11.18 -7.80
C GLU A 10 21.22 9.99 -7.02
N TYR A 11 21.94 10.25 -5.93
CA TYR A 11 22.50 9.21 -5.06
C TYR A 11 21.46 8.25 -4.52
N ILE A 12 20.35 8.74 -3.97
CA ILE A 12 19.31 7.85 -3.43
C ILE A 12 18.54 7.11 -4.52
N THR A 13 18.49 7.67 -5.73
CA THR A 13 17.86 7.03 -6.89
C THR A 13 18.73 5.92 -7.47
N VAL A 14 19.99 6.22 -7.73
CA VAL A 14 20.91 5.31 -8.45
C VAL A 14 21.62 4.38 -7.48
N THR A 15 22.30 4.93 -6.46
CA THR A 15 23.16 4.13 -5.58
C THR A 15 22.37 3.39 -4.50
N LYS A 16 21.36 4.04 -3.91
CA LYS A 16 20.51 3.40 -2.90
C LYS A 16 19.31 2.67 -3.50
N ALA A 17 19.03 2.86 -4.79
CA ALA A 17 17.92 2.26 -5.52
C ALA A 17 16.57 2.36 -4.79
N LEU A 18 16.33 3.49 -4.10
CA LEU A 18 15.08 3.70 -3.39
C LEU A 18 13.90 3.77 -4.36
N SER A 19 12.71 3.40 -3.88
CA SER A 19 11.52 3.47 -4.71
C SER A 19 11.26 4.91 -5.18
N ARG A 20 10.78 5.08 -6.43
CA ARG A 20 10.43 6.40 -6.99
C ARG A 20 9.59 7.23 -6.02
N ARG A 21 8.63 6.61 -5.35
CA ARG A 21 7.76 7.28 -4.37
C ARG A 21 8.53 7.78 -3.15
N THR A 22 9.53 7.03 -2.68
CA THR A 22 10.39 7.46 -1.57
C THR A 22 11.26 8.64 -1.99
N VAL A 23 11.83 8.57 -3.18
CA VAL A 23 12.64 9.67 -3.75
C VAL A 23 11.82 10.94 -3.89
N GLU A 24 10.62 10.86 -4.48
CA GLU A 24 9.70 11.99 -4.63
C GLU A 24 9.29 12.58 -3.26
N ALA A 25 9.03 11.72 -2.27
CA ALA A 25 8.69 12.18 -0.92
C ALA A 25 9.87 12.90 -0.24
N TYR A 26 11.09 12.38 -0.38
CA TYR A 26 12.29 13.01 0.18
C TYR A 26 12.60 14.32 -0.50
N ARG A 27 12.55 14.37 -1.84
CA ARG A 27 12.69 15.63 -2.60
C ARG A 27 11.71 16.69 -2.11
N HIS A 28 10.44 16.36 -2.09
CA HIS A 28 9.38 17.27 -1.68
C HIS A 28 9.55 17.78 -0.25
N ASP A 29 9.94 16.92 0.69
CA ASP A 29 10.18 17.32 2.08
C ASP A 29 11.36 18.27 2.20
N LEU A 30 12.46 17.97 1.51
CA LEU A 30 13.67 18.78 1.55
C LEU A 30 13.44 20.15 0.89
N GLU A 31 12.80 20.20 -0.28
CA GLU A 31 12.42 21.45 -0.95
C GLU A 31 11.51 22.32 -0.09
N GLN A 32 10.54 21.72 0.61
CA GLN A 32 9.68 22.46 1.54
C GLN A 32 10.46 23.06 2.71
N ILE A 33 11.42 22.32 3.26
CA ILE A 33 12.25 22.79 4.37
C ILE A 33 13.18 23.92 3.90
N GLU A 34 13.83 23.77 2.76
CA GLU A 34 14.70 24.79 2.17
C GLU A 34 13.94 26.09 1.90
N LYS A 35 12.75 25.96 1.29
CA LYS A 35 11.88 27.12 1.05
C LYS A 35 11.44 27.80 2.34
N ALA A 36 11.10 27.06 3.38
CA ALA A 36 10.68 27.60 4.66
C ALA A 36 11.83 28.25 5.43
N ALA A 37 13.05 27.74 5.26
CA ALA A 37 14.26 28.30 5.86
C ALA A 37 14.75 29.56 5.15
N ALA A 38 14.37 29.79 3.88
CA ALA A 38 14.87 30.85 2.99
C ALA A 38 16.41 30.88 2.84
N ARG A 39 17.04 29.70 3.00
CA ARG A 39 18.49 29.48 2.83
C ARG A 39 18.81 28.03 2.49
N PRO A 40 20.00 27.73 1.93
CA PRO A 40 20.38 26.37 1.52
C PRO A 40 20.32 25.37 2.67
N LEU A 41 19.84 24.14 2.38
CA LEU A 41 19.73 23.06 3.37
C LEU A 41 21.05 22.72 4.06
N ILE A 42 22.17 22.84 3.35
CA ILE A 42 23.51 22.54 3.88
C ILE A 42 23.97 23.49 4.98
N GLU A 43 23.35 24.66 5.06
CA GLU A 43 23.67 25.71 6.03
C GLU A 43 22.76 25.66 7.28
N LEU A 44 21.77 24.76 7.28
CA LEU A 44 20.83 24.64 8.41
C LEU A 44 21.50 23.97 9.61
N GLU A 45 21.36 24.59 10.75
CA GLU A 45 21.77 24.06 12.05
C GLU A 45 20.60 23.40 12.77
N SER A 46 20.91 22.63 13.81
CA SER A 46 19.89 21.95 14.63
C SER A 46 18.82 22.91 15.17
N ALA A 47 19.21 24.13 15.57
CA ALA A 47 18.28 25.14 16.06
C ALA A 47 17.24 25.56 15.01
N ASP A 48 17.68 25.71 13.75
CA ASP A 48 16.80 26.08 12.64
C ASP A 48 15.80 24.99 12.35
N VAL A 49 16.28 23.74 12.27
CA VAL A 49 15.43 22.57 12.01
C VAL A 49 14.38 22.42 13.11
N LEU A 50 14.76 22.58 14.37
CA LEU A 50 13.83 22.53 15.50
C LEU A 50 12.78 23.65 15.42
N LYS A 51 13.18 24.87 15.07
CA LYS A 51 12.27 26.01 14.90
C LYS A 51 11.29 25.78 13.73
N LEU A 52 11.78 25.30 12.60
CA LEU A 52 10.97 25.07 11.39
C LEU A 52 9.99 23.90 11.54
N LEU A 53 10.42 22.84 12.20
CA LEU A 53 9.62 21.60 12.28
C LEU A 53 8.87 21.44 13.61
N GLY A 54 9.19 22.25 14.64
CA GLY A 54 8.61 22.15 15.98
C GLY A 54 7.09 22.34 16.04
N GLY A 55 6.52 23.09 15.07
CA GLY A 55 5.06 23.28 14.95
C GLY A 55 4.30 22.14 14.30
N ILE A 56 4.97 21.08 13.83
CA ILE A 56 4.30 19.96 13.14
C ILE A 56 3.65 19.02 14.16
N ALA A 57 2.34 19.12 14.35
CA ALA A 57 1.57 18.27 15.26
C ALA A 57 1.57 16.78 14.87
N ASN A 58 1.58 16.46 13.58
CA ASN A 58 1.57 15.09 13.10
C ASN A 58 2.97 14.45 13.19
N LYS A 59 3.20 13.64 14.22
CA LYS A 59 4.48 12.95 14.47
C LYS A 59 4.97 12.08 13.29
N ARG A 60 4.08 11.50 12.48
CA ARG A 60 4.49 10.70 11.30
C ARG A 60 5.06 11.61 10.22
N THR A 61 4.42 12.76 9.98
CA THR A 61 4.92 13.77 9.04
C THR A 61 6.25 14.35 9.54
N LEU A 62 6.34 14.69 10.82
CA LEU A 62 7.58 15.15 11.45
C LEU A 62 8.71 14.12 11.26
N ASN A 63 8.47 12.86 11.62
CA ASN A 63 9.48 11.82 11.49
C ASN A 63 9.91 11.57 10.04
N ARG A 64 9.00 11.70 9.06
CA ARG A 64 9.36 11.58 7.64
C ARG A 64 10.30 12.69 7.21
N LYS A 65 9.99 13.94 7.58
CA LYS A 65 10.86 15.11 7.30
C LYS A 65 12.21 15.01 8.01
N LEU A 66 12.24 14.57 9.26
CA LEU A 66 13.50 14.33 9.98
C LEU A 66 14.31 13.19 9.35
N SER A 67 13.65 12.14 8.85
CA SER A 67 14.33 11.03 8.15
C SER A 67 14.95 11.49 6.83
N SER A 68 14.27 12.36 6.05
CA SER A 68 14.83 12.92 4.82
C SER A 68 16.02 13.83 5.10
N LEU A 69 15.96 14.68 6.14
CA LEU A 69 17.08 15.51 6.58
C LEU A 69 18.27 14.70 7.08
N ASN A 70 18.03 13.69 7.93
CA ASN A 70 19.09 12.80 8.42
C ASN A 70 19.81 12.10 7.26
N ALA A 71 19.07 11.63 6.25
CA ALA A 71 19.66 11.01 5.09
C ALA A 71 20.45 12.01 4.24
N PHE A 72 19.94 13.22 4.06
CA PHE A 72 20.59 14.30 3.32
C PHE A 72 21.88 14.76 4.02
N PHE A 73 21.85 15.03 5.32
CA PHE A 73 23.05 15.47 6.06
C PHE A 73 24.12 14.38 6.13
N ALA A 74 23.72 13.12 6.31
CA ALA A 74 24.67 12.00 6.24
C ALA A 74 25.34 11.91 4.86
N PHE A 75 24.60 12.12 3.77
CA PHE A 75 25.14 12.19 2.42
C PHE A 75 26.11 13.37 2.26
N CYS A 76 25.69 14.57 2.69
CA CYS A 76 26.50 15.79 2.60
C CYS A 76 27.82 15.66 3.37
N HIS A 77 27.79 15.08 4.56
CA HIS A 77 29.02 14.79 5.32
C HIS A 77 29.94 13.82 4.57
N THR A 78 29.39 12.70 4.08
CA THR A 78 30.17 11.70 3.32
C THR A 78 30.80 12.29 2.06
N ARG A 79 30.13 13.23 1.40
CA ARG A 79 30.62 13.92 0.19
C ARG A 79 31.39 15.21 0.47
N ARG A 80 31.67 15.53 1.74
CA ARG A 80 32.40 16.72 2.18
C ARG A 80 31.72 18.05 1.79
N PHE A 81 30.41 18.06 1.58
CA PHE A 81 29.62 19.26 1.43
C PHE A 81 29.35 19.93 2.79
N ARG A 82 29.47 19.19 3.88
CA ARG A 82 29.25 19.63 5.25
C ARG A 82 30.29 18.97 6.18
N ALA A 83 30.75 19.73 7.17
CA ALA A 83 31.78 19.25 8.10
C ALA A 83 31.20 18.22 9.09
N GLU A 84 29.95 18.38 9.53
CA GLU A 84 29.30 17.54 10.54
C GLU A 84 28.05 16.83 9.98
N ALA A 85 27.84 15.58 10.45
CA ALA A 85 26.64 14.82 10.18
C ALA A 85 25.67 14.93 11.37
N GLU A 86 24.94 16.04 11.43
CA GLU A 86 23.88 16.19 12.42
C GLU A 86 22.81 15.13 12.24
N ARG A 87 22.32 14.58 13.34
CA ARG A 87 21.28 13.56 13.36
C ARG A 87 20.17 13.89 14.33
N PHE A 88 18.98 14.05 13.83
CA PHE A 88 17.78 14.31 14.63
C PHE A 88 17.13 13.01 15.07
N SER A 89 16.78 12.96 16.38
CA SER A 89 16.02 11.85 16.94
C SER A 89 14.56 11.90 16.45
N LEU A 90 14.02 10.73 16.10
CA LEU A 90 12.63 10.63 15.67
C LEU A 90 11.69 10.66 16.90
N ALA A 91 10.56 11.34 16.76
CA ALA A 91 9.55 11.38 17.81
C ALA A 91 8.95 9.99 18.04
N LYS A 92 8.81 9.59 19.30
CA LYS A 92 8.13 8.33 19.66
C LYS A 92 6.66 8.39 19.23
N ILE A 93 6.28 7.49 18.33
CA ILE A 93 4.89 7.29 17.91
C ILE A 93 4.34 6.12 18.70
N PRO A 94 3.23 6.30 19.43
CA PRO A 94 2.57 5.17 20.09
C PRO A 94 2.22 4.11 19.04
N LYS A 95 2.58 2.85 19.32
CA LYS A 95 2.13 1.72 18.49
C LYS A 95 0.67 1.46 18.85
N ASN A 96 -0.24 2.07 18.10
CA ASN A 96 -1.64 1.64 18.18
C ASN A 96 -1.70 0.18 17.70
N LEU A 97 -2.42 -0.66 18.45
CA LEU A 97 -2.72 -2.01 18.00
C LEU A 97 -3.37 -1.92 16.61
N PRO A 98 -2.92 -2.72 15.66
CA PRO A 98 -3.49 -2.69 14.32
C PRO A 98 -4.98 -3.04 14.42
N LYS A 99 -5.83 -2.14 13.91
CA LYS A 99 -7.26 -2.38 13.82
C LYS A 99 -7.49 -3.48 12.79
N PHE A 100 -8.33 -4.45 13.10
CA PHE A 100 -8.86 -5.41 12.14
C PHE A 100 -10.39 -5.47 12.31
N LEU A 101 -11.08 -5.88 11.26
CA LEU A 101 -12.52 -6.11 11.26
C LEU A 101 -12.79 -7.61 11.21
N SER A 102 -13.78 -8.07 11.98
CA SER A 102 -14.33 -9.41 11.81
C SER A 102 -15.07 -9.53 10.47
N TYR A 103 -15.26 -10.75 9.98
CA TYR A 103 -16.07 -10.99 8.78
C TYR A 103 -17.48 -10.40 8.91
N ASP A 104 -18.14 -10.62 10.03
CA ASP A 104 -19.50 -10.11 10.31
C ASP A 104 -19.57 -8.57 10.25
N ALA A 105 -18.51 -7.88 10.71
CA ALA A 105 -18.46 -6.42 10.63
C ALA A 105 -18.32 -5.93 9.18
N ILE A 106 -17.55 -6.66 8.36
CA ILE A 106 -17.40 -6.37 6.93
C ILE A 106 -18.71 -6.65 6.20
N GLU A 107 -19.35 -7.80 6.48
CA GLU A 107 -20.59 -8.22 5.85
C GLU A 107 -21.71 -7.22 6.16
N ARG A 108 -21.87 -6.79 7.42
CA ARG A 108 -22.82 -5.73 7.80
C ARG A 108 -22.54 -4.43 7.05
N GLY A 109 -21.29 -4.00 6.93
CA GLY A 109 -20.94 -2.80 6.18
C GLY A 109 -21.24 -2.91 4.69
N VAL A 110 -21.01 -4.06 4.09
CA VAL A 110 -21.34 -4.35 2.67
C VAL A 110 -22.86 -4.42 2.46
N ALA A 111 -23.62 -4.92 3.42
CA ALA A 111 -25.08 -4.98 3.36
C ALA A 111 -25.73 -3.59 3.27
N LEU A 112 -25.07 -2.55 3.81
CA LEU A 112 -25.54 -1.15 3.72
C LEU A 112 -25.40 -0.55 2.31
N ILE A 113 -24.65 -1.21 1.42
CA ILE A 113 -24.46 -0.73 0.05
C ILE A 113 -25.67 -1.17 -0.79
N GLY A 114 -26.27 -0.26 -1.55
CA GLY A 114 -27.32 -0.59 -2.52
C GLY A 114 -26.90 -1.65 -3.55
N ALA A 115 -27.84 -2.12 -4.32
CA ALA A 115 -27.58 -3.10 -5.40
C ALA A 115 -28.16 -2.70 -6.77
N GLU A 116 -28.74 -1.50 -6.85
CA GLU A 116 -29.43 -1.01 -8.04
C GLU A 116 -28.47 -0.39 -9.07
N LYS A 117 -27.44 0.33 -8.58
CA LYS A 117 -26.47 1.00 -9.44
C LYS A 117 -25.24 0.15 -9.63
N TRP A 118 -24.71 0.11 -10.83
CA TRP A 118 -23.44 -0.58 -11.09
C TRP A 118 -22.28 -0.11 -10.21
N THR A 119 -22.30 1.18 -9.78
CA THR A 119 -21.32 1.74 -8.84
C THR A 119 -21.45 1.13 -7.44
N ASP A 120 -22.64 0.77 -7.02
CA ASP A 120 -22.89 0.12 -5.74
C ASP A 120 -22.41 -1.34 -5.80
N LEU A 121 -22.69 -2.04 -6.92
CA LEU A 121 -22.14 -3.37 -7.18
C LEU A 121 -20.61 -3.36 -7.18
N ARG A 122 -20.00 -2.33 -7.80
CA ARG A 122 -18.55 -2.12 -7.74
C ARG A 122 -18.04 -1.98 -6.31
N ASP A 123 -18.69 -1.16 -5.49
CA ASP A 123 -18.25 -0.88 -4.11
C ASP A 123 -18.33 -2.14 -3.25
N ARG A 124 -19.41 -2.92 -3.38
CA ARG A 124 -19.54 -4.25 -2.76
C ARG A 124 -18.42 -5.18 -3.20
N ALA A 125 -18.21 -5.31 -4.51
CA ALA A 125 -17.20 -6.17 -5.09
C ALA A 125 -15.78 -5.76 -4.65
N LEU A 126 -15.46 -4.47 -4.65
CA LEU A 126 -14.15 -3.95 -4.24
C LEU A 126 -13.83 -4.26 -2.77
N ILE A 127 -14.78 -4.02 -1.86
CA ILE A 127 -14.58 -4.31 -0.44
C ILE A 127 -14.34 -5.81 -0.22
N MET A 128 -15.20 -6.65 -0.80
CA MET A 128 -15.08 -8.10 -0.65
C MET A 128 -13.82 -8.65 -1.34
N PHE A 129 -13.45 -8.11 -2.49
CA PHE A 129 -12.20 -8.45 -3.17
C PHE A 129 -10.97 -8.15 -2.31
N LEU A 130 -10.89 -6.95 -1.73
CA LEU A 130 -9.78 -6.56 -0.85
C LEU A 130 -9.67 -7.47 0.37
N TYR A 131 -10.81 -7.83 0.96
CA TYR A 131 -10.87 -8.74 2.10
C TYR A 131 -10.58 -10.19 1.72
N ALA A 132 -11.07 -10.67 0.58
CA ALA A 132 -10.90 -12.07 0.15
C ALA A 132 -9.49 -12.39 -0.35
N THR A 133 -8.75 -11.38 -0.83
CA THR A 133 -7.44 -11.58 -1.46
C THR A 133 -6.27 -11.03 -0.64
N GLY A 134 -6.55 -10.10 0.27
CA GLY A 134 -5.51 -9.41 1.04
C GLY A 134 -4.50 -8.62 0.20
N VAL A 135 -4.76 -8.34 -1.08
CA VAL A 135 -3.86 -7.57 -1.95
C VAL A 135 -3.71 -6.13 -1.48
N ARG A 136 -2.58 -5.49 -1.82
CA ARG A 136 -2.39 -4.06 -1.57
C ARG A 136 -3.38 -3.26 -2.43
N ILE A 137 -3.84 -2.12 -1.92
CA ILE A 137 -4.77 -1.26 -2.69
C ILE A 137 -4.21 -0.85 -4.06
N SER A 138 -2.90 -0.63 -4.18
CA SER A 138 -2.26 -0.34 -5.46
C SER A 138 -2.31 -1.53 -6.43
N GLU A 139 -2.17 -2.76 -5.93
CA GLU A 139 -2.30 -3.99 -6.69
C GLU A 139 -3.75 -4.20 -7.13
N ALA A 140 -4.71 -4.03 -6.22
CA ALA A 140 -6.13 -4.09 -6.54
C ALA A 140 -6.52 -3.13 -7.66
N LEU A 141 -6.10 -1.86 -7.57
CA LEU A 141 -6.43 -0.83 -8.57
C LEU A 141 -5.69 -1.00 -9.90
N ALA A 142 -4.57 -1.73 -9.90
CA ALA A 142 -3.85 -2.10 -11.10
C ALA A 142 -4.40 -3.35 -11.78
N ALA A 143 -5.22 -4.15 -11.09
CA ALA A 143 -5.76 -5.39 -11.62
C ALA A 143 -6.61 -5.17 -12.87
N GLU A 144 -6.50 -6.11 -13.80
CA GLU A 144 -7.23 -6.16 -15.05
C GLU A 144 -8.17 -7.37 -15.08
N ARG A 145 -9.17 -7.34 -15.97
CA ARG A 145 -10.08 -8.49 -16.14
C ARG A 145 -9.33 -9.74 -16.56
N SER A 146 -8.27 -9.59 -17.37
CA SER A 146 -7.40 -10.67 -17.84
C SER A 146 -6.48 -11.27 -16.76
N ASP A 147 -6.40 -10.66 -15.58
CA ASP A 147 -5.60 -11.20 -14.48
C ASP A 147 -6.28 -12.37 -13.74
N PHE A 148 -7.54 -12.65 -14.07
CA PHE A 148 -8.26 -13.79 -13.50
C PHE A 148 -8.06 -15.04 -14.32
N GLU A 149 -7.55 -16.09 -13.69
CA GLU A 149 -7.42 -17.43 -14.24
C GLU A 149 -8.26 -18.40 -13.37
N GLY A 150 -9.53 -18.59 -13.73
CA GLY A 150 -10.48 -19.36 -12.91
C GLY A 150 -10.66 -18.71 -11.53
N GLU A 151 -10.27 -19.46 -10.49
CA GLU A 151 -10.34 -19.00 -9.08
C GLU A 151 -9.06 -18.27 -8.62
N TRP A 152 -8.16 -17.92 -9.53
CA TRP A 152 -6.89 -17.28 -9.22
C TRP A 152 -6.84 -15.85 -9.75
N LEU A 153 -6.24 -14.97 -8.97
CA LEU A 153 -5.83 -13.64 -9.37
C LEU A 153 -4.31 -13.61 -9.55
N ARG A 154 -3.85 -13.25 -10.72
CA ARG A 154 -2.45 -12.92 -10.97
C ARG A 154 -2.19 -11.48 -10.51
N VAL A 155 -1.44 -11.33 -9.45
CA VAL A 155 -1.02 -10.00 -8.95
C VAL A 155 0.29 -9.63 -9.62
N ARG A 156 0.20 -8.70 -10.56
CA ARG A 156 1.37 -8.15 -11.25
C ARG A 156 2.02 -7.11 -10.36
N HIS A 157 3.33 -7.14 -10.27
CA HIS A 157 4.11 -6.18 -9.51
C HIS A 157 4.74 -5.11 -10.41
N GLY A 158 4.94 -3.91 -9.83
CA GLY A 158 5.76 -2.87 -10.46
C GLY A 158 7.22 -3.31 -10.57
N LYS A 159 8.02 -2.50 -11.27
CA LYS A 159 9.42 -2.76 -11.63
C LYS A 159 10.23 -3.38 -10.47
N GLY A 160 10.65 -4.64 -10.64
CA GLY A 160 11.54 -5.37 -9.71
C GLY A 160 10.86 -6.29 -8.69
N GLU A 161 9.54 -6.29 -8.54
CA GLU A 161 8.82 -7.25 -7.69
C GLU A 161 8.26 -8.41 -8.55
N LYS A 162 8.22 -9.61 -7.98
CA LYS A 162 7.78 -10.83 -8.68
C LYS A 162 6.26 -10.93 -8.68
N GLU A 163 5.70 -11.49 -9.75
CA GLU A 163 4.29 -11.84 -9.82
C GLU A 163 3.96 -12.93 -8.80
N ARG A 164 2.73 -12.88 -8.27
CA ARG A 164 2.19 -13.96 -7.43
C ARG A 164 0.74 -14.27 -7.79
N LEU A 165 0.33 -15.49 -7.51
CA LEU A 165 -1.05 -15.93 -7.63
C LEU A 165 -1.71 -15.89 -6.24
N VAL A 166 -2.93 -15.37 -6.19
CA VAL A 166 -3.74 -15.29 -4.97
C VAL A 166 -5.08 -15.95 -5.27
N PRO A 167 -5.53 -16.92 -4.46
CA PRO A 167 -6.84 -17.53 -4.64
C PRO A 167 -7.93 -16.51 -4.33
N VAL A 168 -9.01 -16.51 -5.12
CA VAL A 168 -10.17 -15.64 -4.94
C VAL A 168 -11.35 -16.50 -4.50
N ALA A 169 -11.88 -16.22 -3.31
CA ALA A 169 -13.02 -16.96 -2.78
C ALA A 169 -14.24 -16.87 -3.73
N PRO A 170 -14.99 -17.96 -3.94
CA PRO A 170 -16.13 -17.98 -4.86
C PRO A 170 -17.18 -16.88 -4.59
N ALA A 171 -17.43 -16.57 -3.32
CA ALA A 171 -18.37 -15.50 -2.93
C ALA A 171 -17.90 -14.11 -3.41
N ALA A 172 -16.60 -13.81 -3.30
CA ALA A 172 -16.03 -12.57 -3.82
C ALA A 172 -16.05 -12.54 -5.35
N ARG A 173 -15.77 -13.68 -5.99
CA ARG A 173 -15.82 -13.80 -7.45
C ARG A 173 -17.22 -13.52 -7.99
N LYS A 174 -18.26 -14.07 -7.40
CA LYS A 174 -19.66 -13.78 -7.78
C LYS A 174 -20.00 -12.29 -7.73
N LEU A 175 -19.51 -11.56 -6.73
CA LEU A 175 -19.74 -10.11 -6.65
C LEU A 175 -18.99 -9.35 -7.73
N ILE A 176 -17.80 -9.77 -8.09
CA ILE A 176 -17.01 -9.20 -9.18
C ILE A 176 -17.74 -9.42 -10.51
N ASP A 177 -18.21 -10.64 -10.78
CA ASP A 177 -18.91 -10.98 -12.01
C ASP A 177 -20.20 -10.15 -12.14
N ARG A 178 -21.02 -10.05 -11.08
CA ARG A 178 -22.21 -9.18 -11.06
C ARG A 178 -21.89 -7.70 -11.34
N TYR A 179 -20.77 -7.21 -10.82
CA TYR A 179 -20.31 -5.86 -11.13
C TYR A 179 -19.91 -5.75 -12.61
N LEU A 180 -19.17 -6.71 -13.14
CA LEU A 180 -18.70 -6.71 -14.52
C LEU A 180 -19.85 -6.82 -15.54
N ASP A 181 -20.91 -7.55 -15.21
CA ASP A 181 -22.11 -7.65 -16.04
C ASP A 181 -22.91 -6.34 -16.09
N ALA A 182 -22.85 -5.56 -15.00
CA ALA A 182 -23.62 -4.32 -14.87
C ALA A 182 -22.87 -3.06 -15.31
N VAL A 183 -21.54 -3.09 -15.40
CA VAL A 183 -20.75 -1.90 -15.75
C VAL A 183 -20.90 -1.56 -17.23
N PRO A 184 -21.29 -0.31 -17.58
CA PRO A 184 -21.59 0.06 -18.96
C PRO A 184 -20.34 0.43 -19.80
N TYR A 185 -19.15 0.06 -19.34
CA TYR A 185 -17.87 0.41 -19.97
C TYR A 185 -17.02 -0.82 -20.23
N GLU A 186 -16.55 -0.97 -21.46
CA GLU A 186 -15.52 -1.95 -21.79
C GLU A 186 -14.13 -1.35 -21.56
N ARG A 187 -13.43 -1.83 -20.54
CA ARG A 187 -12.07 -1.42 -20.17
C ARG A 187 -11.28 -2.63 -19.68
N SER A 188 -9.98 -2.61 -19.87
CA SER A 188 -9.09 -3.64 -19.34
C SER A 188 -9.04 -3.60 -17.80
N ARG A 189 -9.00 -2.39 -17.23
CA ARG A 189 -8.97 -2.19 -15.77
C ARG A 189 -10.23 -2.74 -15.11
N LEU A 190 -10.01 -3.48 -14.00
CA LEU A 190 -11.10 -4.10 -13.26
C LEU A 190 -11.99 -3.04 -12.58
N TRP A 191 -11.41 -2.03 -11.95
CA TRP A 191 -12.16 -1.05 -11.15
C TRP A 191 -12.27 0.30 -11.84
N LEU A 192 -13.50 0.71 -12.08
CA LEU A 192 -13.80 1.96 -12.79
C LEU A 192 -14.53 2.96 -11.88
N ASN A 193 -14.31 4.24 -12.12
CA ASN A 193 -15.09 5.32 -11.53
C ASN A 193 -16.38 5.55 -12.34
N TYR A 194 -17.26 6.40 -11.84
CA TYR A 194 -18.57 6.68 -12.47
C TYR A 194 -18.49 7.24 -13.92
N ARG A 195 -17.30 7.67 -14.37
CA ARG A 195 -17.04 8.15 -15.73
C ARG A 195 -16.38 7.10 -16.64
N GLY A 196 -16.23 5.86 -16.17
CA GLY A 196 -15.55 4.80 -16.93
C GLY A 196 -14.02 4.90 -16.96
N ALA A 197 -13.41 5.81 -16.19
CA ALA A 197 -11.97 5.87 -16.02
C ALA A 197 -11.52 4.98 -14.82
N PRO A 198 -10.24 4.57 -14.75
CA PRO A 198 -9.74 3.78 -13.64
C PRO A 198 -10.04 4.42 -12.27
N LEU A 199 -10.45 3.61 -11.32
CA LEU A 199 -10.76 4.06 -9.96
C LEU A 199 -9.49 4.57 -9.26
N SER A 200 -9.57 5.76 -8.66
CA SER A 200 -8.42 6.33 -7.96
C SER A 200 -8.25 5.74 -6.55
N ARG A 201 -7.03 5.82 -6.01
CA ARG A 201 -6.75 5.42 -4.63
C ARG A 201 -7.56 6.21 -3.60
N ILE A 202 -7.80 7.48 -3.88
CA ILE A 202 -8.64 8.36 -3.03
C ILE A 202 -10.08 7.87 -3.04
N SER A 203 -10.61 7.51 -4.22
CA SER A 203 -11.97 6.98 -4.34
C SER A 203 -12.13 5.66 -3.60
N ALA A 204 -11.20 4.73 -3.76
CA ALA A 204 -11.20 3.46 -3.03
C ALA A 204 -11.12 3.64 -1.51
N TYR A 205 -10.30 4.59 -1.04
CA TYR A 205 -10.25 4.97 0.38
C TYR A 205 -11.60 5.52 0.86
N LYS A 206 -12.23 6.42 0.10
CA LYS A 206 -13.55 6.98 0.46
C LYS A 206 -14.63 5.90 0.53
N ILE A 207 -14.60 4.90 -0.36
CA ILE A 207 -15.53 3.76 -0.34
C ILE A 207 -15.38 2.98 0.96
N THR A 208 -14.18 2.52 1.29
CA THR A 208 -13.96 1.73 2.51
C THR A 208 -14.24 2.54 3.79
N GLN A 209 -13.91 3.83 3.77
CA GLN A 209 -14.18 4.72 4.88
C GLN A 209 -15.69 4.95 5.09
N LYS A 210 -16.45 5.12 4.00
CA LYS A 210 -17.90 5.35 4.05
C LYS A 210 -18.65 4.17 4.64
N TYR A 211 -18.33 2.94 4.24
CA TYR A 211 -19.13 1.77 4.59
C TYR A 211 -18.57 0.96 5.77
N LEU A 212 -17.26 1.07 6.03
CA LEU A 212 -16.58 0.30 7.07
C LEU A 212 -15.87 1.16 8.13
N GLY A 213 -15.78 2.48 7.93
CA GLY A 213 -15.05 3.38 8.84
C GLY A 213 -13.52 3.14 8.85
N VAL A 214 -12.96 2.41 7.89
CA VAL A 214 -11.54 2.02 7.88
C VAL A 214 -10.87 2.24 6.52
N SER A 215 -9.53 2.24 6.51
CA SER A 215 -8.76 2.29 5.27
C SER A 215 -8.66 0.90 4.61
N PRO A 216 -8.37 0.82 3.29
CA PRO A 216 -8.13 -0.46 2.60
C PRO A 216 -7.04 -1.33 3.23
N HIS A 217 -6.04 -0.73 3.88
CA HIS A 217 -5.00 -1.49 4.58
C HIS A 217 -5.53 -2.29 5.76
N VAL A 218 -6.59 -1.83 6.41
CA VAL A 218 -7.25 -2.57 7.49
C VAL A 218 -7.88 -3.86 6.96
N LEU A 219 -8.48 -3.85 5.76
CA LEU A 219 -9.04 -5.05 5.14
C LEU A 219 -7.97 -6.11 4.86
N ARG A 220 -6.81 -5.69 4.34
CA ARG A 220 -5.67 -6.59 4.16
C ARG A 220 -5.16 -7.15 5.50
N HIS A 221 -5.15 -6.33 6.55
CA HIS A 221 -4.79 -6.79 7.88
C HIS A 221 -5.84 -7.76 8.44
N SER A 222 -7.13 -7.48 8.22
CA SER A 222 -8.24 -8.36 8.59
C SER A 222 -8.15 -9.72 7.90
N TYR A 223 -7.81 -9.76 6.60
CA TYR A 223 -7.54 -10.99 5.87
C TYR A 223 -6.44 -11.83 6.53
N ALA A 224 -5.28 -11.20 6.79
CA ALA A 224 -4.16 -11.88 7.44
C ALA A 224 -4.54 -12.43 8.83
N THR A 225 -5.22 -11.58 9.63
CA THR A 225 -5.67 -11.95 10.98
C THR A 225 -6.70 -13.08 10.94
N ALA A 226 -7.64 -13.05 10.01
CA ALA A 226 -8.64 -14.11 9.85
C ALA A 226 -7.99 -15.47 9.52
N LEU A 227 -7.02 -15.50 8.62
CA LEU A 227 -6.27 -16.72 8.29
C LEU A 227 -5.49 -17.26 9.50
N ILE A 228 -4.78 -16.38 10.22
CA ILE A 228 -3.99 -16.78 11.41
C ILE A 228 -4.90 -17.29 12.52
N LEU A 229 -6.00 -16.60 12.82
CA LEU A 229 -6.97 -17.02 13.83
C LEU A 229 -7.68 -18.33 13.42
N GLY A 230 -7.84 -18.56 12.11
CA GLY A 230 -8.34 -19.82 11.55
C GLY A 230 -7.34 -20.98 11.64
N GLY A 231 -6.09 -20.72 12.06
CA GLY A 231 -5.04 -21.75 12.21
C GLY A 231 -4.12 -21.91 11.00
N ALA A 232 -4.12 -20.96 10.04
CA ALA A 232 -3.21 -21.01 8.91
C ALA A 232 -1.76 -20.77 9.34
N ASP A 233 -0.81 -21.46 8.69
CA ASP A 233 0.61 -21.27 8.90
C ASP A 233 1.04 -19.85 8.52
N LEU A 234 1.83 -19.21 9.39
CA LEU A 234 2.29 -17.82 9.21
C LEU A 234 3.10 -17.63 7.91
N ARG A 235 3.89 -18.63 7.50
CA ARG A 235 4.69 -18.56 6.26
C ARG A 235 3.78 -18.53 5.03
N VAL A 236 2.72 -19.35 5.04
CA VAL A 236 1.73 -19.38 3.96
C VAL A 236 0.98 -18.04 3.88
N VAL A 237 0.62 -17.45 5.03
CA VAL A 237 0.00 -16.12 5.06
C VAL A 237 0.95 -15.05 4.52
N GLN A 238 2.23 -15.08 4.87
CA GLN A 238 3.25 -14.16 4.35
C GLN A 238 3.43 -14.31 2.83
N GLU A 239 3.39 -15.53 2.31
CA GLU A 239 3.46 -15.82 0.87
C GLU A 239 2.24 -15.25 0.14
N LEU A 240 1.02 -15.50 0.60
CA LEU A 240 -0.22 -14.93 0.06
C LEU A 240 -0.18 -13.38 0.03
N LEU A 241 0.39 -12.79 1.05
CA LEU A 241 0.53 -11.34 1.15
C LEU A 241 1.67 -10.78 0.29
N GLY A 242 2.61 -11.58 -0.17
CA GLY A 242 3.76 -11.12 -0.97
C GLY A 242 4.74 -10.29 -0.14
N HIS A 243 5.23 -10.83 0.99
CA HIS A 243 6.29 -10.23 1.77
C HIS A 243 7.64 -10.60 1.14
N ALA A 244 8.40 -9.60 0.70
CA ALA A 244 9.61 -9.73 -0.11
C ALA A 244 10.78 -10.51 0.54
N SER A 245 10.76 -10.73 1.85
CA SER A 245 11.91 -11.29 2.58
C SER A 245 12.09 -12.82 2.48
N LEU A 246 11.12 -13.54 1.90
CA LEU A 246 11.15 -15.02 1.82
C LEU A 246 11.02 -15.57 0.39
N LEU A 247 10.85 -14.73 -0.63
CA LEU A 247 10.54 -15.18 -1.98
C LEU A 247 11.78 -15.17 -2.88
N THR A 248 12.48 -16.31 -2.93
CA THR A 248 13.18 -16.74 -4.15
C THR A 248 12.15 -16.95 -5.26
N THR A 249 12.57 -16.75 -6.54
CA THR A 249 11.74 -16.95 -7.73
C THR A 249 11.29 -18.42 -7.79
N GLN A 250 10.21 -18.77 -7.15
CA GLN A 250 9.63 -20.09 -7.28
C GLN A 250 8.55 -20.04 -8.35
N ILE A 251 8.72 -20.85 -9.37
CA ILE A 251 7.62 -21.24 -10.25
C ILE A 251 6.63 -21.97 -9.35
N TYR A 252 5.43 -21.40 -9.18
CA TYR A 252 4.38 -22.05 -8.39
C TYR A 252 4.08 -23.43 -8.96
N THR A 253 4.50 -24.45 -8.27
CA THR A 253 4.18 -25.83 -8.64
C THR A 253 2.68 -26.06 -8.43
N HIS A 254 2.12 -27.08 -9.09
CA HIS A 254 0.72 -27.47 -8.90
C HIS A 254 0.41 -27.75 -7.41
N VAL A 255 1.34 -28.37 -6.68
CA VAL A 255 1.23 -28.68 -5.25
C VAL A 255 1.17 -27.40 -4.40
N GLN A 256 2.00 -26.41 -4.71
CA GLN A 256 1.95 -25.12 -3.98
C GLN A 256 0.65 -24.37 -4.20
N LYS A 257 0.14 -24.32 -5.44
CA LYS A 257 -1.16 -23.73 -5.75
C LYS A 257 -2.27 -24.40 -4.94
N GLN A 258 -2.26 -25.71 -4.88
CA GLN A 258 -3.27 -26.47 -4.14
C GLN A 258 -3.20 -26.17 -2.63
N ASN A 259 -2.02 -26.13 -2.04
CA ASN A 259 -1.83 -25.77 -0.62
C ASN A 259 -2.30 -24.35 -0.29
N LEU A 260 -2.01 -23.37 -1.15
CA LEU A 260 -2.46 -21.97 -0.97
C LEU A 260 -3.99 -21.89 -1.01
N LYS A 261 -4.62 -22.54 -2.00
CA LYS A 261 -6.06 -22.58 -2.15
C LYS A 261 -6.73 -23.27 -0.97
N GLU A 262 -6.20 -24.41 -0.54
CA GLU A 262 -6.74 -25.17 0.59
C GLU A 262 -6.60 -24.40 1.90
N THR A 263 -5.49 -23.71 2.12
CA THR A 263 -5.31 -22.83 3.28
C THR A 263 -6.37 -21.75 3.33
N VAL A 264 -6.62 -21.03 2.23
CA VAL A 264 -7.67 -20.00 2.19
C VAL A 264 -9.05 -20.65 2.39
N ARG A 265 -9.32 -21.77 1.73
CA ARG A 265 -10.61 -22.48 1.85
C ARG A 265 -10.88 -23.00 3.26
N ARG A 266 -9.85 -23.47 3.99
CA ARG A 266 -10.01 -24.00 5.36
C ARG A 266 -10.10 -22.90 6.42
N HIS A 267 -9.34 -21.84 6.24
CA HIS A 267 -9.05 -20.90 7.33
C HIS A 267 -9.63 -19.50 7.11
N HIS A 268 -10.08 -19.16 5.90
CA HIS A 268 -10.70 -17.86 5.63
C HIS A 268 -12.23 -17.94 5.79
N PRO A 269 -12.89 -16.95 6.45
CA PRO A 269 -14.34 -16.98 6.65
C PRO A 269 -15.15 -16.94 5.35
N LEU A 270 -14.59 -16.37 4.30
CA LEU A 270 -15.17 -16.27 2.96
C LEU A 270 -14.70 -17.47 2.10
N ARG A 271 -15.16 -18.64 2.40
CA ARG A 271 -14.82 -19.90 1.71
C ARG A 271 -15.88 -20.32 0.68
#